data_032951ebc1e78114a204710b2b2e2ba0
#
_entry.id   032951ebc1e78114a204710b2b2e2ba0
#
_cell.length_a   1.000
_cell.length_b   1.000
_cell.length_c   1.000
_cell.angle_alpha   90.00
_cell.angle_beta   90.00
_cell.angle_gamma   90.00
#
_symmetry.space_group_name_H-M   'P 1'
#
loop_
_entity.id
_entity.type
_entity.pdbx_description
1 polymer ?
#
loop_
_entity_poly.entity_id
_entity_poly.type
_entity_poly.pdbx_seq_one_letter_code
_entity_poly.pdbx_strand_id
1 'polypeptide(L)'
;MGKTAIVGGARTPIGKLGGSLKTLSASDLGGIAIKEALKRADVEASQVGEVIMGTVLQGGQGQIPSRQASRKADLPWDVKTETINKVCASGMRSVTLADLF
;
A
#
# COMPACT_ATOMS: atom_id res chain seq x y z
N MET A 1 -12.23 -21.16 -8.78
CA MET A 1 -11.26 -20.19 -8.24
C MET A 1 -9.96 -20.25 -9.00
N GLY A 2 -9.44 -19.12 -9.42
CA GLY A 2 -8.14 -19.02 -10.05
C GLY A 2 -7.01 -19.15 -9.03
N LYS A 3 -5.79 -19.17 -9.52
CA LYS A 3 -4.60 -19.11 -8.68
C LYS A 3 -4.12 -17.67 -8.60
N THR A 4 -3.71 -17.25 -7.41
CA THR A 4 -3.12 -15.93 -7.19
C THR A 4 -1.61 -16.04 -7.32
N ALA A 5 -1.02 -15.04 -7.96
CA ALA A 5 0.43 -14.94 -8.11
C ALA A 5 0.91 -13.60 -7.58
N ILE A 6 2.07 -13.60 -6.92
CA ILE A 6 2.78 -12.39 -6.55
C ILE A 6 3.75 -12.08 -7.68
N VAL A 7 3.56 -10.94 -8.34
CA VAL A 7 4.32 -10.61 -9.56
C VAL A 7 5.38 -9.52 -9.33
N GLY A 8 5.40 -8.92 -8.16
CA GLY A 8 6.40 -7.92 -7.84
C GLY A 8 6.24 -7.42 -6.42
N GLY A 9 7.19 -6.65 -5.97
CA GLY A 9 7.16 -6.05 -4.65
C GLY A 9 8.22 -4.98 -4.52
N ALA A 10 8.04 -4.12 -3.52
CA ALA A 10 8.98 -3.07 -3.19
C ALA A 10 8.83 -2.70 -1.72
N ARG A 11 9.89 -2.22 -1.14
CA ARG A 11 9.95 -1.77 0.25
C ARG A 11 10.76 -0.48 0.33
N THR A 12 10.27 0.47 1.12
CA THR A 12 11.10 1.62 1.48
C THR A 12 12.21 1.19 2.44
N PRO A 13 13.25 2.00 2.61
CA PRO A 13 14.22 1.76 3.69
C PRO A 13 13.51 1.75 5.04
N ILE A 14 14.09 1.03 6.00
CA ILE A 14 13.65 1.06 7.39
C ILE A 14 14.41 2.20 8.07
N GLY A 15 13.65 3.13 8.64
CA GLY A 15 14.20 4.25 9.38
C GLY A 15 14.15 4.01 10.88
N LYS A 16 14.53 5.03 11.63
CA LYS A 16 14.37 5.07 13.09
C LYS A 16 13.58 6.32 13.49
N LEU A 17 13.05 6.33 14.70
CA LEU A 17 12.28 7.45 15.21
C LEU A 17 13.09 8.75 15.11
N GLY A 18 12.50 9.77 14.48
CA GLY A 18 13.15 11.04 14.23
C GLY A 18 14.32 10.99 13.24
N GLY A 19 14.48 9.88 12.51
CA GLY A 19 15.58 9.66 11.56
C GLY A 19 15.32 10.17 10.16
N SER A 20 15.92 9.51 9.17
CA SER A 20 15.96 9.99 7.78
C SER A 20 14.59 10.05 7.10
N LEU A 21 13.60 9.31 7.57
CA LEU A 21 12.25 9.29 7.00
C LEU A 21 11.25 10.19 7.75
N LYS A 22 11.71 10.98 8.72
CA LYS A 22 10.83 11.76 9.61
C LYS A 22 9.95 12.78 8.89
N THR A 23 10.35 13.24 7.72
CA THR A 23 9.59 14.23 6.94
C THR A 23 8.51 13.61 6.05
N LEU A 24 8.49 12.28 5.94
CA LEU A 24 7.52 11.56 5.12
C LEU A 24 6.40 10.99 5.99
N SER A 25 5.16 11.14 5.53
CA SER A 25 4.01 10.50 6.18
C SER A 25 3.95 9.02 5.81
N ALA A 26 3.14 8.25 6.55
CA ALA A 26 2.91 6.84 6.21
C ALA A 26 2.35 6.70 4.78
N SER A 27 1.44 7.59 4.38
CA SER A 27 0.88 7.54 3.02
C SER A 27 1.90 7.96 1.95
N ASP A 28 2.86 8.82 2.27
CA ASP A 28 3.98 9.11 1.35
C ASP A 28 4.80 7.85 1.10
N LEU A 29 5.17 7.16 2.17
CA LEU A 29 5.93 5.91 2.08
C LEU A 29 5.14 4.84 1.32
N GLY A 30 3.85 4.72 1.61
CA GLY A 30 2.96 3.81 0.89
C GLY A 30 2.89 4.11 -0.60
N GLY A 31 2.76 5.38 -0.96
CA GLY A 31 2.74 5.80 -2.37
C GLY A 31 4.03 5.43 -3.11
N ILE A 32 5.17 5.66 -2.46
CA ILE A 32 6.48 5.30 -3.02
C ILE A 32 6.57 3.78 -3.25
N ALA A 33 6.16 2.99 -2.27
CA ALA A 33 6.21 1.53 -2.37
C ALA A 33 5.27 0.99 -3.46
N ILE A 34 4.05 1.52 -3.55
CA ILE A 34 3.09 1.12 -4.58
C ILE A 34 3.65 1.42 -5.97
N LYS A 35 4.11 2.65 -6.17
CA LYS A 35 4.63 3.09 -7.46
C LYS A 35 5.78 2.22 -7.94
N GLU A 36 6.72 1.93 -7.06
CA GLU A 36 7.87 1.09 -7.39
C GLU A 36 7.48 -0.38 -7.61
N ALA A 37 6.54 -0.91 -6.82
CA ALA A 37 6.04 -2.27 -7.00
C ALA A 37 5.40 -2.45 -8.38
N LEU A 38 4.57 -1.50 -8.81
CA LEU A 38 3.94 -1.52 -10.13
C LEU A 38 4.99 -1.46 -11.24
N LYS A 39 5.99 -0.59 -11.08
CA LYS A 39 7.07 -0.47 -12.05
C LYS A 39 7.84 -1.80 -12.20
N ARG A 40 8.20 -2.42 -11.10
CA ARG A 40 8.93 -3.70 -11.11
C ARG A 40 8.11 -4.84 -11.67
N ALA A 41 6.81 -4.82 -11.45
CA ALA A 41 5.89 -5.83 -11.97
C ALA A 41 5.47 -5.57 -13.42
N ASP A 42 5.87 -4.43 -13.99
CA ASP A 42 5.43 -3.98 -15.33
C ASP A 42 3.91 -3.93 -15.44
N VAL A 43 3.27 -3.38 -14.40
CA VAL A 43 1.80 -3.22 -14.33
C VAL A 43 1.46 -1.75 -14.44
N GLU A 44 0.56 -1.42 -15.37
CA GLU A 44 0.08 -0.05 -15.53
C GLU A 44 -0.90 0.30 -14.41
N ALA A 45 -0.91 1.57 -14.01
CA ALA A 45 -1.83 2.06 -12.98
C ALA A 45 -3.31 1.75 -13.32
N SER A 46 -3.66 1.81 -14.59
CA SER A 46 -5.02 1.52 -15.07
C SER A 46 -5.42 0.06 -14.90
N GLN A 47 -4.48 -0.84 -14.69
CA GLN A 47 -4.75 -2.27 -14.49
C GLN A 47 -5.01 -2.64 -13.04
N VAL A 48 -4.83 -1.70 -12.11
CA VAL A 48 -5.01 -1.95 -10.68
C VAL A 48 -6.51 -1.88 -10.35
N GLY A 49 -7.06 -2.96 -9.86
CA GLY A 49 -8.46 -3.01 -9.43
C GLY A 49 -8.67 -2.55 -8.01
N GLU A 50 -7.72 -2.83 -7.13
CA GLU A 50 -7.86 -2.54 -5.72
C GLU A 50 -6.51 -2.38 -5.04
N VAL A 51 -6.48 -1.53 -4.02
CA VAL A 51 -5.32 -1.33 -3.13
C VAL A 51 -5.75 -1.70 -1.72
N ILE A 52 -5.10 -2.66 -1.12
CA ILE A 52 -5.35 -3.07 0.27
C ILE A 52 -4.06 -2.84 1.06
N MET A 53 -4.12 -1.98 2.05
CA MET A 53 -2.94 -1.63 2.83
C MET A 53 -3.16 -1.89 4.31
N GLY A 54 -2.16 -2.49 4.94
CA GLY A 54 -2.12 -2.66 6.38
C GLY A 54 -1.62 -1.41 7.08
N THR A 55 -2.19 -1.13 8.23
CA THR A 55 -1.74 -0.06 9.12
C THR A 55 -1.89 -0.51 10.56
N VAL A 56 -1.17 0.13 11.46
CA VAL A 56 -1.27 -0.17 12.89
C VAL A 56 -1.73 1.08 13.66
N LEU A 57 -0.91 2.13 13.66
CA LEU A 57 -1.22 3.36 14.36
C LEU A 57 -1.95 4.31 13.41
N GLN A 58 -3.24 4.52 13.65
CA GLN A 58 -4.10 5.24 12.73
C GLN A 58 -4.32 6.70 13.09
N GLY A 59 -4.02 7.08 14.33
CA GLY A 59 -4.24 8.44 14.80
C GLY A 59 -3.44 9.46 13.99
N GLY A 60 -4.08 10.57 13.61
CA GLY A 60 -3.43 11.65 12.91
C GLY A 60 -3.14 11.41 11.43
N GLN A 61 -3.58 10.29 10.86
CA GLN A 61 -3.31 9.98 9.45
C GLN A 61 -4.40 10.48 8.49
N GLY A 62 -5.49 11.01 9.01
CA GLY A 62 -6.62 11.41 8.18
C GLY A 62 -7.49 10.21 7.78
N GLN A 63 -8.34 10.42 6.78
CA GLN A 63 -9.26 9.38 6.33
C GLN A 63 -8.59 8.45 5.32
N ILE A 64 -8.87 7.18 5.45
CA ILE A 64 -8.50 6.12 4.50
C ILE A 64 -7.06 6.28 4.00
N PRO A 65 -6.05 5.97 4.82
CA PRO A 65 -4.64 6.11 4.40
C PRO A 65 -4.30 5.35 3.12
N SER A 66 -4.98 4.23 2.84
CA SER A 66 -4.80 3.51 1.58
C SER A 66 -5.18 4.36 0.36
N ARG A 67 -6.25 5.15 0.45
CA ARG A 67 -6.61 6.08 -0.62
C ARG A 67 -5.55 7.16 -0.79
N GLN A 68 -5.04 7.69 0.29
CA GLN A 68 -3.97 8.69 0.25
C GLN A 68 -2.72 8.13 -0.44
N ALA A 69 -2.31 6.93 -0.06
CA ALA A 69 -1.16 6.26 -0.68
C ALA A 69 -1.39 5.98 -2.16
N SER A 70 -2.58 5.49 -2.51
CA SER A 70 -2.96 5.21 -3.89
C SER A 70 -2.88 6.47 -4.77
N ARG A 71 -3.37 7.60 -4.28
CA ARG A 71 -3.28 8.87 -5.00
C ARG A 71 -1.84 9.38 -5.13
N LYS A 72 -1.03 9.19 -4.10
CA LYS A 72 0.39 9.55 -4.13
C LYS A 72 1.20 8.67 -5.08
N ALA A 73 0.69 7.49 -5.39
CA ALA A 73 1.26 6.61 -6.41
C ALA A 73 0.68 6.89 -7.81
N ASP A 74 -0.12 7.93 -7.98
CA ASP A 74 -0.76 8.33 -9.24
C ASP A 74 -1.76 7.29 -9.79
N LEU A 75 -2.38 6.51 -8.91
CA LEU A 75 -3.43 5.60 -9.32
C LEU A 75 -4.74 6.35 -9.60
N PRO A 76 -5.58 5.86 -10.52
CA PRO A 76 -6.88 6.49 -10.81
C PRO A 76 -7.80 6.57 -9.59
N TRP A 77 -8.72 7.53 -9.60
CA TRP A 77 -9.68 7.70 -8.51
C TRP A 77 -10.68 6.53 -8.38
N ASP A 78 -10.93 5.80 -9.44
CA ASP A 78 -11.90 4.69 -9.44
C ASP A 78 -11.31 3.38 -8.86
N VAL A 79 -10.03 3.35 -8.54
CA VAL A 79 -9.42 2.21 -7.86
C VAL A 79 -10.01 2.09 -6.45
N LYS A 80 -10.49 0.92 -6.11
CA LYS A 80 -11.00 0.65 -4.76
C LYS A 80 -9.85 0.61 -3.76
N THR A 81 -10.10 1.04 -2.54
CA THR A 81 -9.07 1.03 -1.51
C THR A 81 -9.61 0.56 -0.17
N GLU A 82 -8.85 -0.24 0.51
CA GLU A 82 -9.13 -0.67 1.88
C GLU A 82 -7.91 -0.44 2.76
N THR A 83 -8.16 0.03 3.96
CA THR A 83 -7.16 0.15 5.01
C THR A 83 -7.55 -0.82 6.12
N ILE A 84 -6.67 -1.76 6.43
CA ILE A 84 -6.97 -2.81 7.41
C ILE A 84 -5.97 -2.77 8.55
N ASN A 85 -6.39 -3.24 9.71
CA ASN A 85 -5.54 -3.31 10.88
C ASN A 85 -5.66 -4.67 11.55
N LYS A 86 -4.60 -5.41 11.52
CA LYS A 86 -4.41 -6.64 12.30
C LYS A 86 -3.06 -6.54 13.03
N VAL A 87 -2.78 -5.34 13.55
CA VAL A 87 -1.53 -4.99 14.24
C VAL A 87 -0.34 -5.41 13.38
N CYS A 88 0.63 -6.16 13.92
CA CYS A 88 1.85 -6.52 13.19
C CYS A 88 1.59 -7.43 11.98
N ALA A 89 0.46 -8.11 11.93
CA ALA A 89 0.09 -8.99 10.81
C ALA A 89 -0.68 -8.28 9.69
N SER A 90 -0.82 -6.94 9.74
CA SER A 90 -1.66 -6.20 8.79
C SER A 90 -1.20 -6.35 7.34
N GLY A 91 0.10 -6.29 7.08
CA GLY A 91 0.63 -6.47 5.74
C GLY A 91 0.35 -7.85 5.17
N MET A 92 0.59 -8.89 5.96
CA MET A 92 0.27 -10.27 5.56
C MET A 92 -1.23 -10.43 5.33
N ARG A 93 -2.05 -9.83 6.20
CA ARG A 93 -3.51 -9.89 6.05
C ARG A 93 -3.97 -9.21 4.76
N SER A 94 -3.32 -8.13 4.34
CA SER A 94 -3.62 -7.48 3.06
C SER A 94 -3.45 -8.45 1.89
N VAL A 95 -2.37 -9.23 1.91
CA VAL A 95 -2.09 -10.22 0.87
C VAL A 95 -3.16 -11.33 0.87
N THR A 96 -3.50 -11.87 2.03
CA THR A 96 -4.51 -12.93 2.11
C THR A 96 -5.92 -12.45 1.75
N LEU A 97 -6.24 -11.19 2.03
CA LEU A 97 -7.51 -10.60 1.58
C LEU A 97 -7.53 -10.46 0.06
N ALA A 98 -6.44 -9.98 -0.53
CA ALA A 98 -6.35 -9.86 -1.99
C ALA A 98 -6.54 -11.20 -2.68
N ASP A 99 -6.03 -12.28 -2.08
CA ASP A 99 -6.22 -13.63 -2.60
C ASP A 99 -7.70 -14.05 -2.61
N LEU A 100 -8.53 -13.52 -1.70
CA LEU A 100 -9.95 -13.84 -1.64
C LEU A 100 -10.78 -13.12 -2.72
N PHE A 101 -10.27 -12.04 -3.26
CA PHE A 101 -10.95 -11.25 -4.29
C PHE A 101 -10.54 -11.70 -5.67
#